data_f20d87bb779a635d853b8bceddb22952
#
_entry.id   f20d87bb779a635d853b8bceddb22952
#
_cell.length_a   1.000
_cell.length_b   1.000
_cell.length_c   1.000
_cell.angle_alpha   90.00
_cell.angle_beta   90.00
_cell.angle_gamma   90.00
#
_symmetry.space_group_name_H-M   'P 1'
#
loop_
_entity.id
_entity.type
_entity.pdbx_description
1 polymer ?
#
loop_
_entity_poly.entity_id
_entity_poly.type
_entity_poly.pdbx_seq_one_letter_code
_entity_poly.pdbx_strand_id
1 'polypeptide(L)'
;MRALVEAKGYADRVSIRSAGTAGWHAGKLPDQRMRTAAQNRGYDLSSRARQVTENDLSEYDLVLVMDRQNLRDVQSFDRTSQFSSKIRLFCEFCTDHQESEVPDPYYGGEQGFELVLDLLEDGCRGVLAHIRSTLA
;
A
#
# COMPACT_ATOMS: atom_id res chain seq x y z
N MET A 1 -3.12 4.63 -5.36
CA MET A 1 -2.09 5.69 -5.23
C MET A 1 -1.64 6.26 -6.59
N ARG A 2 -1.28 5.44 -7.55
CA ARG A 2 -0.81 5.93 -8.86
C ARG A 2 -1.81 6.88 -9.53
N ALA A 3 -3.09 6.52 -9.54
CA ALA A 3 -4.14 7.36 -10.13
C ALA A 3 -4.23 8.73 -9.43
N LEU A 4 -4.11 8.75 -8.11
CA LEU A 4 -4.15 9.99 -7.32
C LEU A 4 -2.93 10.88 -7.60
N VAL A 5 -1.74 10.28 -7.67
CA VAL A 5 -0.49 10.99 -7.97
C VAL A 5 -0.55 11.63 -9.36
N GLU A 6 -1.06 10.91 -10.36
CA GLU A 6 -1.25 11.43 -11.71
C GLU A 6 -2.26 12.58 -11.72
N ALA A 7 -3.42 12.38 -11.06
CA ALA A 7 -4.48 13.38 -11.02
C ALA A 7 -4.03 14.69 -10.36
N LYS A 8 -3.09 14.63 -9.41
CA LYS A 8 -2.57 15.79 -8.68
C LYS A 8 -1.27 16.36 -9.27
N GLY A 9 -0.77 15.78 -10.35
CA GLY A 9 0.40 16.30 -11.06
C GLY A 9 1.76 15.95 -10.46
N TYR A 10 1.85 14.87 -9.68
CA TYR A 10 3.09 14.45 -9.03
C TYR A 10 3.73 13.21 -9.65
N ALA A 11 3.23 12.73 -10.79
CA ALA A 11 3.72 11.50 -11.42
C ALA A 11 5.24 11.51 -11.68
N ASP A 12 5.81 12.66 -12.00
CA ASP A 12 7.25 12.81 -12.27
C ASP A 12 8.10 12.83 -10.99
N ARG A 13 7.48 13.00 -9.83
CA ARG A 13 8.19 13.22 -8.57
C ARG A 13 7.99 12.09 -7.57
N VAL A 14 7.06 11.18 -7.84
CA VAL A 14 6.71 10.09 -6.93
C VAL A 14 6.73 8.77 -7.69
N SER A 15 7.60 7.85 -7.26
CA SER A 15 7.68 6.49 -7.78
C SER A 15 6.99 5.55 -6.81
N ILE A 16 6.11 4.70 -7.31
CA ILE A 16 5.27 3.82 -6.49
C ILE A 16 5.45 2.38 -6.94
N ARG A 17 5.69 1.49 -5.98
CA ARG A 17 5.70 0.05 -6.20
C ARG A 17 4.97 -0.67 -5.09
N SER A 18 4.49 -1.87 -5.39
CA SER A 18 3.89 -2.77 -4.40
C SER A 18 4.65 -4.09 -4.35
N ALA A 19 4.61 -4.72 -3.19
CA ALA A 19 5.24 -6.02 -2.97
C ALA A 19 4.52 -6.77 -1.85
N GLY A 20 4.69 -8.08 -1.79
CA GLY A 20 4.21 -8.91 -0.69
C GLY A 20 5.36 -9.47 0.12
N THR A 21 5.05 -9.96 1.31
CA THR A 21 6.05 -10.57 2.19
C THR A 21 6.31 -12.04 1.83
N ALA A 22 5.39 -12.69 1.13
CA ALA A 22 5.51 -14.07 0.70
C ALA A 22 5.86 -14.16 -0.80
N GLY A 23 6.67 -15.13 -1.18
CA GLY A 23 7.14 -15.29 -2.56
C GLY A 23 6.26 -16.16 -3.46
N TRP A 24 5.35 -16.97 -2.90
CA TRP A 24 4.60 -17.96 -3.69
C TRP A 24 3.54 -17.35 -4.64
N HIS A 25 3.19 -16.09 -4.46
CA HIS A 25 2.26 -15.39 -5.36
C HIS A 25 2.97 -14.53 -6.40
N ALA A 26 4.30 -14.55 -6.43
CA ALA A 26 5.09 -13.73 -7.36
C ALA A 26 4.64 -13.95 -8.82
N GLY A 27 4.47 -12.86 -9.54
CA GLY A 27 4.02 -12.88 -10.93
C GLY A 27 2.50 -12.93 -11.13
N LYS A 28 1.73 -13.13 -10.07
CA LYS A 28 0.27 -13.22 -10.16
C LYS A 28 -0.37 -11.83 -10.12
N LEU A 29 -1.53 -11.71 -10.76
CA LEU A 29 -2.39 -10.54 -10.67
C LEU A 29 -3.13 -10.53 -9.33
N PRO A 30 -3.65 -9.39 -8.87
CA PRO A 30 -4.51 -9.32 -7.69
C PRO A 30 -5.74 -10.21 -7.82
N ASP A 31 -6.36 -10.54 -6.69
CA ASP A 31 -7.60 -11.33 -6.64
C ASP A 31 -8.65 -10.74 -7.60
N GLN A 32 -9.33 -11.60 -8.37
CA GLN A 32 -10.31 -11.18 -9.38
C GLN A 32 -11.44 -10.34 -8.78
N ARG A 33 -11.89 -10.67 -7.58
CA ARG A 33 -12.96 -9.91 -6.89
C ARG A 33 -12.49 -8.51 -6.55
N MET A 34 -11.24 -8.37 -6.08
CA MET A 34 -10.66 -7.07 -5.80
C MET A 34 -10.49 -6.25 -7.07
N ARG A 35 -10.04 -6.87 -8.15
CA ARG A 35 -9.90 -6.21 -9.45
C ARG A 35 -11.24 -5.70 -9.96
N THR A 36 -12.31 -6.50 -9.81
CA THR A 36 -13.66 -6.12 -10.22
C THR A 36 -14.18 -4.94 -9.38
N ALA A 37 -14.03 -5.01 -8.05
CA ALA A 37 -14.44 -3.92 -7.16
C ALA A 37 -13.72 -2.62 -7.47
N ALA A 38 -12.40 -2.69 -7.71
CA ALA A 38 -11.60 -1.53 -8.06
C ALA A 38 -12.00 -0.96 -9.44
N GLN A 39 -12.25 -1.83 -10.41
CA GLN A 39 -12.68 -1.41 -11.75
C GLN A 39 -14.00 -0.65 -11.71
N ASN A 40 -14.92 -1.05 -10.85
CA ASN A 40 -16.19 -0.35 -10.66
C ASN A 40 -16.00 1.09 -10.17
N ARG A 41 -14.84 1.41 -9.58
CA ARG A 41 -14.46 2.76 -9.15
C ARG A 41 -13.49 3.45 -10.11
N GLY A 42 -13.20 2.83 -11.26
CA GLY A 42 -12.32 3.39 -12.27
C GLY A 42 -10.83 3.09 -12.07
N TYR A 43 -10.49 2.14 -11.21
CA TYR A 43 -9.09 1.75 -10.98
C TYR A 43 -8.75 0.47 -11.73
N ASP A 44 -7.59 0.47 -12.38
CA ASP A 44 -7.03 -0.70 -13.04
C ASP A 44 -5.93 -1.31 -12.15
N LEU A 45 -6.19 -2.49 -11.61
CA LEU A 45 -5.22 -3.23 -10.81
C LEU A 45 -4.52 -4.25 -11.69
N SER A 46 -3.49 -3.83 -12.41
CA SER A 46 -2.75 -4.65 -13.35
C SER A 46 -1.34 -5.03 -12.87
N SER A 47 -0.90 -4.51 -11.74
CA SER A 47 0.42 -4.84 -11.18
C SER A 47 0.47 -6.30 -10.73
N ARG A 48 1.59 -6.97 -11.02
CA ARG A 48 1.78 -8.36 -10.62
C ARG A 48 2.50 -8.43 -9.29
N ALA A 49 2.20 -9.46 -8.52
CA ALA A 49 2.82 -9.68 -7.21
C ALA A 49 4.33 -9.91 -7.37
N ARG A 50 5.09 -9.34 -6.45
CA ARG A 50 6.51 -9.62 -6.27
C ARG A 50 6.80 -9.66 -4.77
N GLN A 51 7.89 -10.32 -4.39
CA GLN A 51 8.30 -10.37 -2.99
C GLN A 51 9.12 -9.13 -2.64
N VAL A 52 8.87 -8.56 -1.45
CA VAL A 52 9.68 -7.47 -0.91
C VAL A 52 11.08 -7.98 -0.61
N THR A 53 12.08 -7.14 -0.81
CA THR A 53 13.49 -7.45 -0.54
C THR A 53 14.09 -6.40 0.39
N GLU A 54 15.24 -6.74 0.99
CA GLU A 54 16.01 -5.79 1.80
C GLU A 54 16.40 -4.55 0.98
N ASN A 55 16.67 -4.72 -0.30
CA ASN A 55 17.01 -3.62 -1.21
C ASN A 55 15.87 -2.61 -1.33
N ASP A 56 14.61 -3.07 -1.28
CA ASP A 56 13.45 -2.17 -1.28
C ASP A 56 13.49 -1.20 -0.09
N LEU A 57 13.92 -1.68 1.07
CA LEU A 57 14.01 -0.85 2.28
C LEU A 57 15.06 0.26 2.15
N SER A 58 16.12 0.01 1.41
CA SER A 58 17.17 1.02 1.19
C SER A 58 16.80 2.01 0.09
N GLU A 59 16.13 1.56 -0.96
CA GLU A 59 15.80 2.38 -2.14
C GLU A 59 14.65 3.34 -1.94
N TYR A 60 13.60 2.92 -1.22
CA TYR A 60 12.38 3.71 -1.10
C TYR A 60 12.40 4.60 0.14
N ASP A 61 11.84 5.79 0.01
CA ASP A 61 11.79 6.78 1.10
C ASP A 61 10.72 6.45 2.13
N LEU A 62 9.68 5.72 1.72
CA LEU A 62 8.56 5.36 2.57
C LEU A 62 8.10 3.95 2.21
N VAL A 63 8.03 3.09 3.22
CA VAL A 63 7.56 1.71 3.09
C VAL A 63 6.28 1.56 3.92
N LEU A 64 5.17 1.33 3.25
CA LEU A 64 3.87 1.23 3.90
C LEU A 64 3.42 -0.22 3.97
N VAL A 65 3.03 -0.64 5.16
CA VAL A 65 2.52 -1.99 5.42
C VAL A 65 1.05 -1.93 5.79
N MET A 66 0.29 -2.95 5.39
CA MET A 66 -1.16 -2.91 5.51
C MET A 66 -1.65 -3.33 6.89
N ASP A 67 -0.94 -4.23 7.56
CA ASP A 67 -1.30 -4.73 8.88
C ASP A 67 -0.05 -5.01 9.72
N ARG A 68 -0.27 -5.38 10.98
CA ARG A 68 0.84 -5.63 11.91
C ARG A 68 1.63 -6.89 11.57
N GLN A 69 1.03 -7.86 10.92
CA GLN A 69 1.76 -9.03 10.44
C GLN A 69 2.74 -8.63 9.35
N ASN A 70 2.29 -7.83 8.38
CA ASN A 70 3.19 -7.28 7.36
C ASN A 70 4.30 -6.45 7.99
N LEU A 71 3.98 -5.68 9.03
CA LEU A 71 4.97 -4.88 9.73
C LEU A 71 6.07 -5.75 10.31
N ARG A 72 5.71 -6.82 11.01
CA ARG A 72 6.68 -7.77 11.59
C ARG A 72 7.52 -8.42 10.51
N ASP A 73 6.89 -8.85 9.42
CA ASP A 73 7.57 -9.53 8.33
C ASP A 73 8.59 -8.60 7.65
N VAL A 74 8.20 -7.35 7.38
CA VAL A 74 9.09 -6.37 6.77
C VAL A 74 10.23 -5.98 7.72
N GLN A 75 9.94 -5.82 9.00
CA GLN A 75 10.97 -5.53 10.00
C GLN A 75 12.01 -6.64 10.10
N SER A 76 11.63 -7.89 9.82
CA SER A 76 12.57 -9.01 9.81
C SER A 76 13.63 -8.90 8.70
N PHE A 77 13.35 -8.18 7.62
CA PHE A 77 14.33 -7.89 6.57
C PHE A 77 15.26 -6.74 6.94
N ASP A 78 14.91 -5.92 7.92
CA ASP A 78 15.70 -4.79 8.41
C ASP A 78 16.50 -5.23 9.63
N ARG A 79 17.53 -6.02 9.41
CA ARG A 79 18.30 -6.73 10.45
C ARG A 79 18.91 -5.81 11.51
N THR A 80 19.28 -4.61 11.13
CA THR A 80 19.94 -3.64 12.02
C THR A 80 19.03 -2.51 12.44
N SER A 81 17.74 -2.59 12.10
CA SER A 81 16.72 -1.57 12.38
C SER A 81 17.09 -0.18 11.84
N GLN A 82 17.92 -0.12 10.79
CA GLN A 82 18.38 1.14 10.21
C GLN A 82 17.31 1.85 9.39
N PHE A 83 16.27 1.12 8.97
CA PHE A 83 15.18 1.67 8.16
C PHE A 83 13.85 1.80 8.92
N SER A 84 13.85 1.63 10.23
CA SER A 84 12.64 1.58 11.04
C SER A 84 11.77 2.83 10.93
N SER A 85 12.39 4.00 10.74
CA SER A 85 11.65 5.27 10.67
C SER A 85 10.81 5.42 9.41
N LYS A 86 11.13 4.71 8.34
CA LYS A 86 10.38 4.77 7.09
C LYS A 86 9.40 3.61 6.87
N ILE A 87 9.40 2.63 7.77
CA ILE A 87 8.45 1.51 7.73
C ILE A 87 7.26 1.88 8.63
N ARG A 88 6.10 2.11 8.03
CA ARG A 88 4.92 2.62 8.75
C ARG A 88 3.65 1.89 8.35
N LEU A 89 2.71 1.77 9.26
CA LEU A 89 1.38 1.24 8.94
C LEU A 89 0.65 2.22 8.04
N PHE A 90 0.08 1.71 6.95
CA PHE A 90 -0.66 2.51 5.97
C PHE A 90 -1.80 3.30 6.62
N CYS A 91 -2.55 2.65 7.52
CA CYS A 91 -3.70 3.28 8.18
C CYS A 91 -3.35 4.44 9.11
N GLU A 92 -2.07 4.65 9.45
CA GLU A 92 -1.63 5.87 10.15
C GLU A 92 -1.95 7.13 9.35
N PHE A 93 -2.07 7.00 8.04
CA PHE A 93 -2.33 8.11 7.13
C PHE A 93 -3.81 8.34 6.85
N CYS A 94 -4.69 7.47 7.34
CA CYS A 94 -6.13 7.66 7.22
C CYS A 94 -6.59 8.80 8.11
N THR A 95 -7.47 9.66 7.58
CA THR A 95 -8.05 10.78 8.33
C THR A 95 -9.52 10.56 8.66
N ASP A 96 -10.24 9.85 7.79
CA ASP A 96 -11.69 9.63 7.92
C ASP A 96 -12.03 8.27 8.57
N HIS A 97 -11.05 7.38 8.65
CA HIS A 97 -11.21 6.04 9.24
C HIS A 97 -10.29 5.88 10.44
N GLN A 98 -10.73 5.10 11.41
CA GLN A 98 -9.99 4.86 12.65
C GLN A 98 -9.34 3.49 12.71
N GLU A 99 -9.53 2.65 11.72
CA GLU A 99 -8.90 1.34 11.62
C GLU A 99 -7.38 1.50 11.61
N SER A 100 -6.69 0.65 12.36
CA SER A 100 -5.22 0.66 12.40
C SER A 100 -4.59 -0.27 11.38
N GLU A 101 -5.39 -1.14 10.75
CA GLU A 101 -4.96 -2.11 9.76
C GLU A 101 -5.93 -2.16 8.60
N VAL A 102 -5.41 -2.43 7.39
CA VAL A 102 -6.26 -2.76 6.24
C VAL A 102 -6.59 -4.24 6.35
N PRO A 103 -7.86 -4.62 6.53
CA PRO A 103 -8.22 -6.04 6.70
C PRO A 103 -8.07 -6.81 5.39
N ASP A 104 -7.89 -8.14 5.51
CA ASP A 104 -7.94 -9.02 4.36
C ASP A 104 -9.39 -9.14 3.90
N PRO A 105 -9.73 -8.73 2.67
CA PRO A 105 -11.11 -8.74 2.20
C PRO A 105 -11.64 -10.14 1.91
N TYR A 106 -10.78 -11.15 1.94
CA TYR A 106 -11.12 -12.52 1.56
C TYR A 106 -12.30 -13.08 2.37
N TYR A 107 -12.40 -12.70 3.65
CA TYR A 107 -13.44 -13.20 4.55
C TYR A 107 -14.67 -12.29 4.68
N GLY A 108 -14.65 -11.11 4.06
CA GLY A 108 -15.69 -10.10 4.23
C GLY A 108 -16.71 -10.00 3.10
N GLY A 109 -16.68 -10.88 2.08
CA GLY A 109 -17.55 -10.78 0.92
C GLY A 109 -17.37 -9.47 0.15
N GLU A 110 -18.40 -9.04 -0.59
CA GLU A 110 -18.35 -7.81 -1.38
C GLU A 110 -18.10 -6.57 -0.51
N GLN A 111 -18.73 -6.51 0.67
CA GLN A 111 -18.56 -5.39 1.59
C GLN A 111 -17.12 -5.30 2.10
N GLY A 112 -16.43 -6.44 2.24
CA GLY A 112 -15.02 -6.47 2.64
C GLY A 112 -14.13 -5.80 1.61
N PHE A 113 -14.36 -6.04 0.32
CA PHE A 113 -13.61 -5.40 -0.77
C PHE A 113 -13.89 -3.90 -0.83
N GLU A 114 -15.14 -3.48 -0.63
CA GLU A 114 -15.51 -2.08 -0.61
C GLU A 114 -14.87 -1.33 0.58
N LEU A 115 -14.85 -1.93 1.76
CA LEU A 115 -14.19 -1.35 2.93
C LEU A 115 -12.69 -1.16 2.66
N VAL A 116 -12.03 -2.15 2.08
CA VAL A 116 -10.61 -2.04 1.74
C VAL A 116 -10.37 -0.86 0.79
N LEU A 117 -11.21 -0.71 -0.23
CA LEU A 117 -11.08 0.41 -1.17
C LEU A 117 -11.32 1.75 -0.48
N ASP A 118 -12.29 1.84 0.44
CA ASP A 118 -12.54 3.06 1.21
C ASP A 118 -11.30 3.44 2.04
N LEU A 119 -10.69 2.46 2.72
CA LEU A 119 -9.47 2.68 3.51
C LEU A 119 -8.31 3.09 2.62
N LEU A 120 -8.15 2.45 1.47
CA LEU A 120 -7.07 2.77 0.54
C LEU A 120 -7.22 4.17 -0.05
N GLU A 121 -8.43 4.57 -0.40
CA GLU A 121 -8.68 5.93 -0.90
C GLU A 121 -8.36 6.98 0.16
N ASP A 122 -8.84 6.78 1.40
CA ASP A 122 -8.56 7.67 2.52
C ASP A 122 -7.06 7.75 2.83
N GLY A 123 -6.43 6.59 3.02
CA GLY A 123 -5.01 6.52 3.35
C GLY A 123 -4.12 7.08 2.25
N CYS A 124 -4.45 6.85 0.98
CA CYS A 124 -3.70 7.41 -0.13
C CYS A 124 -3.72 8.94 -0.14
N ARG A 125 -4.87 9.55 0.19
CA ARG A 125 -4.93 11.01 0.32
C ARG A 125 -4.01 11.50 1.44
N GLY A 126 -3.98 10.81 2.58
CA GLY A 126 -3.09 11.14 3.70
C GLY A 126 -1.62 10.95 3.36
N VAL A 127 -1.30 9.86 2.66
CA VAL A 127 0.07 9.60 2.18
C VAL A 127 0.53 10.71 1.24
N LEU A 128 -0.32 11.11 0.29
CA LEU A 128 0.04 12.18 -0.65
C LEU A 128 0.26 13.51 0.09
N ALA A 129 -0.58 13.83 1.07
CA ALA A 129 -0.39 15.03 1.87
C ALA A 129 0.95 15.02 2.62
N HIS A 130 1.33 13.86 3.17
CA HIS A 130 2.62 13.66 3.83
C HIS A 130 3.79 13.87 2.84
N ILE A 131 3.70 13.25 1.66
CA ILE A 131 4.74 13.38 0.62
C ILE A 131 4.89 14.83 0.18
N ARG A 132 3.77 15.51 -0.06
CA ARG A 132 3.80 16.93 -0.47
C ARG A 132 4.51 17.80 0.55
N SER A 133 4.34 17.52 1.84
CA SER A 133 5.02 18.29 2.88
C SER A 133 6.53 18.10 2.87
N THR A 134 7.01 16.92 2.42
CA THR A 134 8.44 16.63 2.31
C THR A 134 9.06 17.15 1.01
N LEU A 135 8.26 17.34 -0.04
CA LEU A 135 8.71 17.85 -1.33
C LEU A 135 8.71 19.39 -1.40
N ALA A 136 8.04 20.02 -0.47
CA ALA A 136 7.91 21.49 -0.44
C ALA A 136 9.23 22.22 -0.15
#